data_6ce44e91adb5808d127e4dadb2d0e638
#
_entry.id   6ce44e91adb5808d127e4dadb2d0e638
#
_cell.length_a   1.000
_cell.length_b   1.000
_cell.length_c   1.000
_cell.angle_alpha   90.00
_cell.angle_beta   90.00
_cell.angle_gamma   90.00
#
_symmetry.space_group_name_H-M   'P 1'
#
loop_
_entity.id
_entity.type
_entity.pdbx_description
1 polymer ?
#
loop_
_entity_poly.entity_id
_entity_poly.type
_entity_poly.pdbx_seq_one_letter_code
_entity_poly.pdbx_strand_id
1 'polypeptide(L)'
;MRDSARTRGVLLAVSCCVLLALAGIAAATPADRVLVVREVDTGDPLVETPVENGTPVALTYTHSVERTRVLDGYTVRGDRLVMTRMEFESYGWGLPSRATVETENRGFVFDPAYATRELVVKPGRIADHRLRVGPRTVDLVALSDAEAVRLSIERRSMLERAIDALDI
;
A
#
# COMPACT_ATOMS: atom_id res chain seq x y z
N MET A 1 30.65 13.80 50.38
CA MET A 1 29.72 12.70 50.00
C MET A 1 28.30 13.16 49.56
N ARG A 2 27.83 14.36 49.90
CA ARG A 2 26.47 14.85 49.50
C ARG A 2 26.41 15.39 48.09
N ASP A 3 27.52 15.90 47.51
CA ASP A 3 27.49 16.51 46.15
C ASP A 3 27.39 15.48 45.02
N SER A 4 27.99 14.30 45.18
CA SER A 4 27.93 13.25 44.12
C SER A 4 26.53 12.65 43.94
N ALA A 5 25.74 12.62 45.02
CA ALA A 5 24.33 12.14 44.91
C ALA A 5 23.41 13.14 44.23
N ARG A 6 23.61 14.45 44.48
CA ARG A 6 22.89 15.53 43.79
C ARG A 6 23.22 15.59 42.31
N THR A 7 24.49 15.46 41.94
CA THR A 7 24.95 15.47 40.56
C THR A 7 24.39 14.26 39.78
N ARG A 8 24.35 13.07 40.40
CA ARG A 8 23.73 11.88 39.77
C ARG A 8 22.22 12.03 39.60
N GLY A 9 21.51 12.64 40.58
CA GLY A 9 20.08 12.91 40.44
C GLY A 9 19.75 13.89 39.33
N VAL A 10 20.55 14.96 39.18
CA VAL A 10 20.40 15.92 38.09
C VAL A 10 20.68 15.28 36.72
N LEU A 11 21.72 14.47 36.60
CA LEU A 11 22.04 13.76 35.35
C LEU A 11 20.92 12.77 34.95
N LEU A 12 20.37 12.03 35.89
CA LEU A 12 19.22 11.14 35.63
C LEU A 12 17.97 11.92 35.22
N ALA A 13 17.67 13.04 35.86
CA ALA A 13 16.53 13.88 35.49
C ALA A 13 16.67 14.46 34.08
N VAL A 14 17.85 14.98 33.74
CA VAL A 14 18.16 15.50 32.40
C VAL A 14 18.07 14.40 31.37
N SER A 15 18.62 13.21 31.63
CA SER A 15 18.50 12.07 30.71
C SER A 15 17.04 11.66 30.48
N CYS A 16 16.25 11.61 31.56
CA CYS A 16 14.81 11.30 31.45
C CYS A 16 14.05 12.35 30.62
N CYS A 17 14.32 13.64 30.86
CA CYS A 17 13.72 14.72 30.06
C CYS A 17 14.10 14.66 28.59
N VAL A 18 15.36 14.35 28.26
CA VAL A 18 15.85 14.18 26.89
C VAL A 18 15.15 13.00 26.22
N LEU A 19 15.03 11.86 26.90
CA LEU A 19 14.34 10.69 26.39
C LEU A 19 12.83 10.97 26.14
N LEU A 20 12.18 11.67 27.07
CA LEU A 20 10.78 12.08 26.91
C LEU A 20 10.59 13.08 25.75
N ALA A 21 11.51 14.02 25.59
CA ALA A 21 11.50 14.96 24.47
C ALA A 21 11.71 14.25 23.13
N LEU A 22 12.64 13.29 23.04
CA LEU A 22 12.88 12.48 21.84
C LEU A 22 11.67 11.59 21.51
N ALA A 23 11.04 10.98 22.52
CA ALA A 23 9.82 10.22 22.36
C ALA A 23 8.66 11.10 21.87
N GLY A 24 8.53 12.32 22.40
CA GLY A 24 7.55 13.31 21.97
C GLY A 24 7.74 13.77 20.52
N ILE A 25 8.98 13.97 20.09
CA ILE A 25 9.31 14.31 18.69
C ILE A 25 8.99 13.13 17.77
N ALA A 26 9.34 11.90 18.15
CA ALA A 26 9.03 10.69 17.37
C ALA A 26 7.52 10.47 17.21
N ALA A 27 6.72 10.78 18.23
CA ALA A 27 5.27 10.71 18.19
C ALA A 27 4.62 11.84 17.36
N ALA A 28 5.27 12.99 17.25
CA ALA A 28 4.80 14.15 16.51
C ALA A 28 5.22 14.17 15.03
N THR A 29 6.12 13.26 14.60
CA THR A 29 6.48 13.14 13.19
C THR A 29 5.28 12.66 12.38
N PRO A 30 5.01 13.25 11.18
CA PRO A 30 3.94 12.78 10.32
C PRO A 30 4.11 11.29 10.06
N ALA A 31 3.06 10.53 10.30
CA ALA A 31 3.07 9.11 9.99
C ALA A 31 3.28 8.93 8.49
N ASP A 32 4.31 8.17 8.13
CA ASP A 32 4.51 7.79 6.74
C ASP A 32 3.37 6.90 6.27
N ARG A 33 2.99 7.06 5.02
CA ARG A 33 1.99 6.19 4.42
C ARG A 33 2.65 4.95 3.86
N VAL A 34 1.99 3.82 4.05
CA VAL A 34 2.36 2.55 3.44
C VAL A 34 1.15 1.97 2.72
N LEU A 35 1.37 1.41 1.55
CA LEU A 35 0.42 0.50 0.94
C LEU A 35 0.66 -0.87 1.56
N VAL A 36 -0.37 -1.41 2.20
CA VAL A 36 -0.35 -2.72 2.82
C VAL A 36 -1.19 -3.67 2.00
N VAL A 37 -0.64 -4.84 1.71
CA VAL A 37 -1.37 -6.00 1.17
C VAL A 37 -1.57 -6.98 2.31
N ARG A 38 -2.83 -7.26 2.66
CA ARG A 38 -3.18 -8.21 3.72
C ARG A 38 -3.95 -9.40 3.13
N GLU A 39 -3.76 -10.56 3.70
CA GLU A 39 -4.67 -11.67 3.47
C GLU A 39 -6.05 -11.33 4.04
N VAL A 40 -7.12 -11.65 3.30
CA VAL A 40 -8.49 -11.28 3.72
C VAL A 40 -8.95 -12.10 4.91
N ASP A 41 -8.65 -13.39 4.93
CA ASP A 41 -9.19 -14.33 5.91
C ASP A 41 -8.50 -14.22 7.28
N THR A 42 -7.18 -14.04 7.30
CA THR A 42 -6.39 -13.92 8.54
C THR A 42 -6.20 -12.48 8.98
N GLY A 43 -6.18 -11.53 8.04
CA GLY A 43 -5.83 -10.13 8.27
C GLY A 43 -4.32 -9.89 8.36
N ASP A 44 -3.50 -10.92 8.15
CA ASP A 44 -2.04 -10.82 8.24
C ASP A 44 -1.45 -9.95 7.13
N PRO A 45 -0.49 -9.07 7.44
CA PRO A 45 0.20 -8.29 6.44
C PRO A 45 1.17 -9.18 5.66
N LEU A 46 1.02 -9.22 4.34
CA LEU A 46 1.88 -9.98 3.44
C LEU A 46 3.02 -9.14 2.89
N VAL A 47 2.75 -7.86 2.59
CA VAL A 47 3.76 -6.92 2.12
C VAL A 47 3.37 -5.49 2.45
N GLU A 48 4.35 -4.68 2.82
CA GLU A 48 4.22 -3.24 3.02
C GLU A 48 5.17 -2.50 2.06
N THR A 49 4.69 -1.42 1.49
CA THR A 49 5.47 -0.58 0.57
C THR A 49 5.24 0.88 0.91
N PRO A 50 6.28 1.66 1.25
CA PRO A 50 6.15 3.10 1.47
C PRO A 50 5.57 3.79 0.24
N VAL A 51 4.62 4.71 0.47
CA VAL A 51 3.96 5.47 -0.59
C VAL A 51 3.71 6.91 -0.17
N GLU A 52 3.65 7.79 -1.17
CA GLU A 52 3.30 9.19 -1.02
C GLU A 52 2.08 9.53 -1.87
N ASN A 53 1.51 10.73 -1.68
CA ASN A 53 0.50 11.23 -2.60
C ASN A 53 1.09 11.32 -4.01
N GLY A 54 0.37 10.79 -4.99
CA GLY A 54 0.83 10.71 -6.37
C GLY A 54 1.58 9.43 -6.72
N THR A 55 1.92 8.57 -5.75
CA THR A 55 2.53 7.27 -6.05
C THR A 55 1.61 6.46 -6.98
N PRO A 56 2.11 6.05 -8.17
CA PRO A 56 1.34 5.21 -9.07
C PRO A 56 1.27 3.78 -8.54
N VAL A 57 0.08 3.20 -8.62
CA VAL A 57 -0.21 1.79 -8.29
C VAL A 57 -0.90 1.17 -9.49
N ALA A 58 -0.46 0.03 -9.96
CA ALA A 58 -1.08 -0.66 -11.08
C ALA A 58 -1.28 -2.15 -10.77
N LEU A 59 -2.49 -2.63 -11.03
CA LEU A 59 -2.82 -4.04 -11.01
C LEU A 59 -2.90 -4.52 -12.46
N THR A 60 -2.09 -5.50 -12.83
CA THR A 60 -2.11 -6.11 -14.16
C THR A 60 -2.49 -7.57 -14.06
N TYR A 61 -3.31 -8.02 -14.98
CA TYR A 61 -3.76 -9.40 -15.03
C TYR A 61 -4.21 -9.79 -16.45
N THR A 62 -4.33 -11.08 -16.70
CA THR A 62 -4.91 -11.63 -17.92
C THR A 62 -6.40 -11.89 -17.70
N HIS A 63 -7.26 -11.31 -18.54
CA HIS A 63 -8.69 -11.60 -18.52
C HIS A 63 -8.94 -13.09 -18.78
N SER A 64 -9.65 -13.77 -17.89
CA SER A 64 -9.76 -15.25 -17.91
C SER A 64 -10.45 -15.81 -19.16
N VAL A 65 -11.40 -15.07 -19.73
CA VAL A 65 -12.16 -15.48 -20.94
C VAL A 65 -11.47 -15.02 -22.20
N GLU A 66 -11.20 -13.72 -22.31
CA GLU A 66 -10.63 -13.12 -23.54
C GLU A 66 -9.13 -13.39 -23.70
N ARG A 67 -8.46 -13.82 -22.64
CA ARG A 67 -7.00 -14.05 -22.59
C ARG A 67 -6.16 -12.86 -23.02
N THR A 68 -6.70 -11.67 -22.87
CA THR A 68 -6.05 -10.40 -23.13
C THR A 68 -5.61 -9.73 -21.84
N ARG A 69 -4.65 -8.83 -21.95
CA ARG A 69 -4.12 -8.09 -20.82
C ARG A 69 -5.12 -7.02 -20.36
N VAL A 70 -5.27 -6.90 -19.05
CA VAL A 70 -5.97 -5.79 -18.40
C VAL A 70 -4.99 -5.07 -17.47
N LEU A 71 -5.07 -3.76 -17.40
CA LEU A 71 -4.35 -2.92 -16.46
C LEU A 71 -5.33 -1.98 -15.77
N ASP A 72 -5.36 -2.06 -14.44
CA ASP A 72 -6.08 -1.13 -13.58
C ASP A 72 -5.05 -0.20 -12.93
N GLY A 73 -5.04 1.06 -13.33
CA GLY A 73 -4.12 2.09 -12.87
C GLY A 73 -4.75 2.97 -11.80
N TYR A 74 -4.07 3.10 -10.67
CA TYR A 74 -4.46 3.91 -9.52
C TYR A 74 -3.37 4.91 -9.17
N THR A 75 -3.77 5.96 -8.46
CA THR A 75 -2.86 6.92 -7.82
C THR A 75 -3.22 7.03 -6.35
N VAL A 76 -2.21 7.04 -5.49
CA VAL A 76 -2.40 7.26 -4.04
C VAL A 76 -2.82 8.71 -3.78
N ARG A 77 -3.95 8.90 -3.10
CA ARG A 77 -4.43 10.21 -2.63
C ARG A 77 -4.95 10.11 -1.21
N GLY A 78 -4.17 10.60 -0.26
CA GLY A 78 -4.48 10.47 1.17
C GLY A 78 -4.46 9.02 1.62
N ASP A 79 -5.62 8.52 2.05
CA ASP A 79 -5.88 7.14 2.47
C ASP A 79 -6.64 6.33 1.40
N ARG A 80 -6.59 6.79 0.13
CA ARG A 80 -7.37 6.19 -0.97
C ARG A 80 -6.50 5.82 -2.16
N LEU A 81 -6.91 4.77 -2.83
CA LEU A 81 -6.53 4.43 -4.19
C LEU A 81 -7.57 5.04 -5.13
N VAL A 82 -7.15 6.00 -5.94
CA VAL A 82 -7.98 6.65 -6.96
C VAL A 82 -7.64 6.02 -8.30
N MET A 83 -8.62 5.33 -8.88
CA MET A 83 -8.47 4.74 -10.21
C MET A 83 -8.53 5.83 -11.25
N THR A 84 -7.47 5.97 -12.02
CA THR A 84 -7.30 7.04 -13.01
C THR A 84 -7.15 6.50 -14.43
N ARG A 85 -6.99 5.19 -14.56
CA ARG A 85 -6.79 4.55 -15.86
C ARG A 85 -7.21 3.09 -15.80
N MET A 86 -7.95 2.64 -16.80
CA MET A 86 -8.17 1.23 -17.09
C MET A 86 -7.82 0.97 -18.53
N GLU A 87 -6.99 -0.04 -18.79
CA GLU A 87 -6.61 -0.48 -20.13
C GLU A 87 -7.03 -1.93 -20.36
N PHE A 88 -7.61 -2.21 -21.51
CA PHE A 88 -7.97 -3.56 -21.93
C PHE A 88 -7.93 -3.69 -23.46
N GLU A 89 -7.66 -4.86 -23.96
CA GLU A 89 -7.47 -5.09 -25.41
C GLU A 89 -8.76 -5.51 -26.10
N SER A 90 -9.71 -6.11 -25.40
CA SER A 90 -11.00 -6.55 -25.94
C SER A 90 -12.12 -6.38 -24.94
N TYR A 91 -13.35 -6.15 -25.43
CA TYR A 91 -14.53 -6.13 -24.59
C TYR A 91 -14.88 -7.55 -24.17
N GLY A 92 -14.82 -7.83 -22.87
CA GLY A 92 -15.20 -9.09 -22.25
C GLY A 92 -16.21 -8.92 -21.12
N TRP A 93 -16.68 -10.01 -20.54
CA TRP A 93 -17.56 -9.99 -19.40
C TRP A 93 -16.90 -9.30 -18.19
N GLY A 94 -17.57 -8.32 -17.63
CA GLY A 94 -17.07 -7.54 -16.51
C GLY A 94 -16.26 -6.29 -16.88
N LEU A 95 -16.00 -6.08 -18.18
CA LEU A 95 -15.38 -4.85 -18.67
C LEU A 95 -16.43 -3.80 -19.04
N PRO A 96 -16.13 -2.49 -18.94
CA PRO A 96 -17.12 -1.44 -19.15
C PRO A 96 -17.53 -1.36 -20.61
N SER A 97 -18.77 -1.77 -20.91
CA SER A 97 -19.35 -1.73 -22.25
C SER A 97 -20.02 -0.41 -22.62
N ARG A 98 -20.17 0.51 -21.65
CA ARG A 98 -20.89 1.80 -21.81
C ARG A 98 -20.04 3.03 -21.50
N ALA A 99 -18.75 2.85 -21.18
CA ALA A 99 -17.84 3.97 -20.93
C ALA A 99 -17.44 4.62 -22.26
N THR A 100 -17.20 5.92 -22.22
CA THR A 100 -16.51 6.60 -23.33
C THR A 100 -15.06 6.17 -23.26
N VAL A 101 -14.63 5.35 -24.19
CA VAL A 101 -13.27 4.82 -24.27
C VAL A 101 -12.51 5.49 -25.40
N GLU A 102 -11.24 5.75 -25.16
CA GLU A 102 -10.29 6.15 -26.18
C GLU A 102 -9.56 4.91 -26.72
N THR A 103 -9.28 4.88 -28.01
CA THR A 103 -8.48 3.80 -28.61
C THR A 103 -7.02 4.21 -28.61
N GLU A 104 -6.19 3.44 -27.90
CA GLU A 104 -4.74 3.68 -27.79
C GLU A 104 -3.98 2.39 -28.12
N ASN A 105 -3.04 2.42 -29.06
CA ASN A 105 -2.07 1.33 -29.34
C ASN A 105 -2.64 -0.11 -29.49
N ARG A 106 -3.84 -0.33 -29.97
CA ARG A 106 -4.58 -1.60 -30.09
C ARG A 106 -5.44 -1.98 -28.88
N GLY A 107 -5.65 -1.08 -27.93
CA GLY A 107 -6.49 -1.31 -26.78
C GLY A 107 -7.44 -0.15 -26.52
N PHE A 108 -8.24 -0.31 -25.50
CA PHE A 108 -9.20 0.66 -25.02
C PHE A 108 -8.75 1.22 -23.68
N VAL A 109 -8.87 2.54 -23.51
CA VAL A 109 -8.49 3.24 -22.29
C VAL A 109 -9.64 4.12 -21.85
N PHE A 110 -9.91 4.14 -20.54
CA PHE A 110 -10.84 5.10 -19.96
C PHE A 110 -10.47 5.44 -18.52
N ASP A 111 -10.97 6.57 -18.02
CA ASP A 111 -10.87 6.97 -16.61
C ASP A 111 -12.16 6.59 -15.88
N PRO A 112 -12.12 5.62 -14.96
CA PRO A 112 -13.29 5.19 -14.21
C PRO A 112 -13.78 6.20 -13.17
N ALA A 113 -12.99 7.22 -12.83
CA ALA A 113 -13.26 8.20 -11.77
C ALA A 113 -13.67 7.54 -10.42
N TYR A 114 -13.09 6.38 -10.11
CA TYR A 114 -13.41 5.57 -8.95
C TYR A 114 -12.35 5.75 -7.86
N ALA A 115 -12.78 5.82 -6.60
CA ALA A 115 -11.88 5.93 -5.47
C ALA A 115 -12.32 5.00 -4.34
N THR A 116 -11.37 4.23 -3.80
CA THR A 116 -11.62 3.33 -2.68
C THR A 116 -10.57 3.45 -1.60
N ARG A 117 -10.92 3.12 -0.36
CA ARG A 117 -9.97 2.93 0.74
C ARG A 117 -9.43 1.52 0.79
N GLU A 118 -10.21 0.57 0.30
CA GLU A 118 -9.85 -0.84 0.27
C GLU A 118 -10.12 -1.40 -1.12
N LEU A 119 -9.16 -2.09 -1.68
CA LEU A 119 -9.29 -2.84 -2.92
C LEU A 119 -9.08 -4.32 -2.61
N VAL A 120 -10.13 -5.11 -2.76
CA VAL A 120 -10.05 -6.56 -2.58
C VAL A 120 -9.82 -7.21 -3.93
N VAL A 121 -8.80 -8.07 -3.98
CA VAL A 121 -8.41 -8.83 -5.17
C VAL A 121 -8.35 -10.31 -4.81
N LYS A 122 -8.99 -11.16 -5.60
CA LYS A 122 -8.78 -12.62 -5.57
C LYS A 122 -7.81 -12.95 -6.71
N PRO A 123 -6.51 -13.13 -6.42
CA PRO A 123 -5.56 -13.47 -7.47
C PRO A 123 -5.86 -14.82 -8.09
N GLY A 124 -5.84 -14.89 -9.41
CA GLY A 124 -6.04 -16.15 -10.12
C GLY A 124 -4.73 -16.65 -10.72
N ARG A 125 -4.43 -17.93 -10.57
CA ARG A 125 -3.20 -18.55 -11.12
C ARG A 125 -3.11 -18.43 -12.64
N ILE A 126 -4.26 -18.49 -13.34
CA ILE A 126 -4.34 -18.31 -14.80
C ILE A 126 -4.25 -16.84 -15.19
N ALA A 127 -4.81 -15.96 -14.36
CA ALA A 127 -4.84 -14.52 -14.62
C ALA A 127 -3.50 -13.83 -14.31
N ASP A 128 -2.62 -14.45 -13.53
CA ASP A 128 -1.26 -13.96 -13.20
C ASP A 128 -1.26 -12.51 -12.69
N HIS A 129 -2.00 -12.28 -11.59
CA HIS A 129 -2.15 -10.93 -11.03
C HIS A 129 -0.83 -10.40 -10.48
N ARG A 130 -0.40 -9.24 -10.98
CA ARG A 130 0.80 -8.53 -10.56
C ARG A 130 0.44 -7.14 -10.10
N LEU A 131 0.93 -6.78 -8.91
CA LEU A 131 0.80 -5.46 -8.32
C LEU A 131 2.10 -4.69 -8.49
N ARG A 132 2.04 -3.52 -9.10
CA ARG A 132 3.16 -2.57 -9.16
C ARG A 132 2.85 -1.38 -8.26
N VAL A 133 3.78 -1.02 -7.38
CA VAL A 133 3.70 0.15 -6.49
C VAL A 133 4.96 0.98 -6.71
N GLY A 134 4.83 2.11 -7.38
CA GLY A 134 6.00 2.87 -7.84
C GLY A 134 6.94 1.99 -8.67
N PRO A 135 8.21 1.83 -8.25
CA PRO A 135 9.19 0.98 -8.95
C PRO A 135 9.10 -0.51 -8.58
N ARG A 136 8.38 -0.86 -7.51
CA ARG A 136 8.32 -2.24 -6.99
C ARG A 136 7.20 -3.02 -7.65
N THR A 137 7.48 -4.26 -8.07
CA THR A 137 6.48 -5.21 -8.57
C THR A 137 6.40 -6.43 -7.66
N VAL A 138 5.17 -6.86 -7.37
CA VAL A 138 4.85 -8.00 -6.51
C VAL A 138 3.95 -8.95 -7.28
N ASP A 139 4.27 -10.22 -7.25
CA ASP A 139 3.43 -11.30 -7.75
C ASP A 139 2.39 -11.65 -6.67
N LEU A 140 1.14 -11.24 -6.88
CA LEU A 140 0.09 -11.47 -5.87
C LEU A 140 -0.29 -12.95 -5.76
N VAL A 141 -0.17 -13.71 -6.84
CA VAL A 141 -0.47 -15.15 -6.83
C VAL A 141 0.52 -15.90 -5.94
N ALA A 142 1.81 -15.63 -6.12
CA ALA A 142 2.86 -16.25 -5.32
C ALA A 142 2.84 -15.75 -3.86
N LEU A 143 2.54 -14.46 -3.65
CA LEU A 143 2.51 -13.84 -2.33
C LEU A 143 1.43 -14.41 -1.43
N SER A 144 0.22 -14.65 -1.95
CA SER A 144 -0.95 -15.08 -1.18
C SER A 144 -1.37 -16.52 -1.43
N ASP A 145 -0.57 -17.30 -2.15
CA ASP A 145 -0.97 -18.64 -2.66
C ASP A 145 -2.32 -18.63 -3.40
N ALA A 146 -2.59 -17.53 -4.13
CA ALA A 146 -3.85 -17.24 -4.81
C ALA A 146 -5.06 -17.02 -3.87
N GLU A 147 -4.85 -16.84 -2.56
CA GLU A 147 -5.90 -16.42 -1.64
C GLU A 147 -6.24 -14.94 -1.81
N ALA A 148 -7.45 -14.56 -1.34
CA ALA A 148 -7.91 -13.18 -1.49
C ALA A 148 -7.07 -12.22 -0.65
N VAL A 149 -6.69 -11.10 -1.25
CA VAL A 149 -5.91 -10.05 -0.60
C VAL A 149 -6.65 -8.72 -0.61
N ARG A 150 -6.40 -7.91 0.41
CA ARG A 150 -6.89 -6.55 0.56
C ARG A 150 -5.73 -5.58 0.50
N LEU A 151 -5.84 -4.59 -0.36
CA LEU A 151 -4.92 -3.48 -0.48
C LEU A 151 -5.51 -2.26 0.21
N SER A 152 -4.77 -1.62 1.10
CA SER A 152 -5.17 -0.38 1.79
C SER A 152 -3.98 0.55 1.98
N ILE A 153 -4.27 1.85 2.17
CA ILE A 153 -3.25 2.83 2.55
C ILE A 153 -3.37 3.06 4.04
N GLU A 154 -2.33 2.70 4.78
CA GLU A 154 -2.24 2.86 6.22
C GLU A 154 -1.23 3.93 6.59
N ARG A 155 -1.33 4.46 7.80
CA ARG A 155 -0.33 5.36 8.38
C ARG A 155 0.46 4.60 9.43
N ARG A 156 1.78 4.61 9.28
CA ARG A 156 2.70 4.01 10.24
C ARG A 156 3.47 5.10 10.96
N SER A 157 3.36 5.15 12.28
CA SER A 157 4.20 6.02 13.09
C SER A 157 5.64 5.52 13.10
N MET A 158 6.60 6.41 13.37
CA MET A 158 8.00 6.02 13.56
C MET A 158 8.16 5.05 14.74
N LEU A 159 7.28 5.16 15.74
CA LEU A 159 7.29 4.27 16.91
C LEU A 159 6.85 2.85 16.55
N GLU A 160 5.78 2.69 15.75
CA GLU A 160 5.33 1.37 15.28
C GLU A 160 6.42 0.66 14.49
N ARG A 161 7.10 1.38 13.58
CA ARG A 161 8.25 0.83 12.83
C ARG A 161 9.40 0.41 13.73
N ALA A 162 9.70 1.20 14.77
CA ALA A 162 10.76 0.87 15.71
C ALA A 162 10.41 -0.38 16.53
N ILE A 163 9.16 -0.56 16.89
CA ILE A 163 8.66 -1.75 17.61
C ILE A 163 8.73 -2.96 16.68
N ASP A 164 8.19 -2.87 15.46
CA ASP A 164 8.24 -3.95 14.47
C ASP A 164 9.68 -4.38 14.13
N ALA A 165 10.63 -3.44 14.15
CA ALA A 165 12.04 -3.73 13.93
C ALA A 165 12.75 -4.40 15.13
N LEU A 166 12.15 -4.33 16.33
CA LEU A 166 12.69 -4.94 17.55
C LEU A 166 12.10 -6.33 17.83
N ASP A 167 10.97 -6.68 17.22
CA ASP A 167 10.28 -7.97 17.37
C ASP A 167 10.78 -9.06 16.40
N ILE A 168 11.96 -8.85 15.73
CA ILE A 168 12.62 -9.82 14.85
C ILE A 168 13.53 -10.75 15.62
#